data_a1c6aa22f1e66993784f92e0c4d13de3
#
_entry.id   a1c6aa22f1e66993784f92e0c4d13de3
#
_cell.length_a   1.000
_cell.length_b   1.000
_cell.length_c   1.000
_cell.angle_alpha   90.00
_cell.angle_beta   90.00
_cell.angle_gamma   90.00
#
_symmetry.space_group_name_H-M   'P 1'
#
loop_
_entity.id
_entity.type
_entity.pdbx_description
1 polymer ?
#
loop_
_entity_poly.entity_id
_entity_poly.type
_entity_poly.pdbx_seq_one_letter_code
_entity_poly.pdbx_strand_id
1 'polypeptide(L)'
;MTDAAATPTQEYADIGGRADLEELLRTFYGRVLVDDVLSVPFTQVREVSGLDGHLPVMTDFWETVLFHAGLYRGSPLPVHLTVHDRTPLAGRHFARWLTTWVATVDEMFAGPVSHKAKTEAARFAWAMHRRLTGENNPELDAVVATARI
;
A
#
# COMPACT_ATOMS: atom_id res chain seq x y z
N MET A 1 -19.80 -39.28 -2.43
CA MET A 1 -19.54 -38.67 -2.04
C MET A 1 -19.18 -37.71 -2.17
N THR A 2 -19.23 -37.21 -2.24
CA THR A 2 -19.10 -36.24 -2.36
C THR A 2 -18.19 -35.63 -1.82
N ASP A 3 -17.48 -35.23 -2.18
CA ASP A 3 -16.61 -34.54 -1.86
C ASP A 3 -16.95 -33.38 -1.38
N ALA A 4 -17.86 -33.42 -0.86
CA ALA A 4 -18.39 -32.31 -0.27
C ALA A 4 -17.53 -31.58 0.63
N ALA A 5 -16.59 -32.21 1.08
CA ALA A 5 -15.65 -31.57 1.93
C ALA A 5 -14.76 -30.59 1.20
N ALA A 6 -14.74 -30.64 -0.09
CA ALA A 6 -13.96 -29.68 -0.83
C ALA A 6 -14.65 -28.33 -0.81
N THR A 7 -14.30 -27.51 0.14
CA THR A 7 -14.59 -26.12 0.06
C THR A 7 -13.88 -25.60 -1.18
N PRO A 8 -14.58 -25.01 -2.15
CA PRO A 8 -13.90 -24.45 -3.29
C PRO A 8 -12.85 -23.45 -2.78
N THR A 9 -11.61 -23.67 -3.12
CA THR A 9 -10.59 -22.67 -2.89
C THR A 9 -11.03 -21.44 -3.64
N GLN A 10 -11.24 -20.36 -2.94
CA GLN A 10 -11.60 -19.12 -3.58
C GLN A 10 -10.46 -18.71 -4.50
N GLU A 11 -10.72 -18.72 -5.79
CA GLU A 11 -9.73 -18.29 -6.75
C GLU A 11 -9.88 -16.79 -6.96
N TYR A 12 -8.79 -16.07 -6.73
CA TYR A 12 -8.74 -14.64 -6.98
C TYR A 12 -8.07 -14.40 -8.32
N ALA A 13 -8.59 -13.48 -9.10
CA ALA A 13 -7.92 -13.00 -10.28
C ALA A 13 -6.72 -12.15 -9.89
N ASP A 14 -5.74 -12.03 -10.78
CA ASP A 14 -4.64 -11.11 -10.59
C ASP A 14 -5.08 -9.68 -10.93
N ILE A 15 -4.30 -8.69 -10.50
CA ILE A 15 -4.51 -7.29 -10.86
C ILE A 15 -4.32 -7.16 -12.37
N GLY A 16 -5.38 -6.77 -13.09
CA GLY A 16 -5.36 -6.74 -14.54
C GLY A 16 -5.15 -5.39 -15.16
N GLY A 17 -5.27 -4.30 -14.38
CA GLY A 17 -5.10 -2.96 -14.93
C GLY A 17 -5.62 -1.88 -14.00
N ARG A 18 -5.88 -0.71 -14.58
CA ARG A 18 -6.27 0.48 -13.82
C ARG A 18 -7.54 0.32 -12.99
N ALA A 19 -8.56 -0.33 -13.56
CA ALA A 19 -9.83 -0.50 -12.84
C ALA A 19 -9.65 -1.32 -11.56
N ASP A 20 -8.84 -2.37 -11.62
CA ASP A 20 -8.52 -3.18 -10.45
C ASP A 20 -7.73 -2.38 -9.42
N LEU A 21 -6.79 -1.55 -9.89
CA LEU A 21 -6.02 -0.69 -9.00
C LEU A 21 -6.88 0.35 -8.30
N GLU A 22 -7.85 0.93 -9.01
CA GLU A 22 -8.77 1.90 -8.43
C GLU A 22 -9.58 1.24 -7.30
N GLU A 23 -10.07 0.04 -7.52
CA GLU A 23 -10.82 -0.71 -6.52
C GLU A 23 -9.95 -1.07 -5.31
N LEU A 24 -8.75 -1.57 -5.56
CA LEU A 24 -7.79 -1.91 -4.52
C LEU A 24 -7.45 -0.68 -3.66
N LEU A 25 -7.13 0.43 -4.30
CA LEU A 25 -6.74 1.65 -3.59
C LEU A 25 -7.90 2.26 -2.83
N ARG A 26 -9.11 2.22 -3.36
CA ARG A 26 -10.29 2.71 -2.65
C ARG A 26 -10.51 1.92 -1.37
N THR A 27 -10.40 0.59 -1.44
CA THR A 27 -10.53 -0.27 -0.26
C THR A 27 -9.42 0.01 0.74
N PHE A 28 -8.19 0.10 0.26
CA PHE A 28 -7.02 0.34 1.11
C PHE A 28 -7.12 1.68 1.84
N TYR A 29 -7.37 2.76 1.13
CA TYR A 29 -7.45 4.09 1.76
C TYR A 29 -8.68 4.24 2.65
N GLY A 30 -9.76 3.53 2.35
CA GLY A 30 -10.90 3.46 3.25
C GLY A 30 -10.52 2.93 4.62
N ARG A 31 -9.59 1.97 4.66
CA ARG A 31 -9.06 1.42 5.92
C ARG A 31 -8.05 2.36 6.58
N VAL A 32 -7.15 2.92 5.79
CA VAL A 32 -6.08 3.80 6.29
C VAL A 32 -6.65 5.03 6.96
N LEU A 33 -7.66 5.65 6.38
CA LEU A 33 -8.21 6.92 6.87
C LEU A 33 -8.95 6.77 8.20
N VAL A 34 -9.34 5.54 8.57
CA VAL A 34 -10.01 5.27 9.86
C VAL A 34 -9.12 4.47 10.81
N ASP A 35 -7.89 4.13 10.41
CA ASP A 35 -6.96 3.37 11.23
C ASP A 35 -6.43 4.26 12.36
N ASP A 36 -6.38 3.72 13.58
CA ASP A 36 -5.96 4.50 14.75
C ASP A 36 -4.49 4.93 14.70
N VAL A 37 -3.65 4.21 13.96
CA VAL A 37 -2.23 4.56 13.80
C VAL A 37 -2.03 5.51 12.61
N LEU A 38 -2.68 5.23 11.49
CA LEU A 38 -2.43 5.92 10.22
C LEU A 38 -3.30 7.14 9.98
N SER A 39 -4.45 7.25 10.66
CA SER A 39 -5.36 8.38 10.41
C SER A 39 -4.71 9.73 10.69
N VAL A 40 -3.78 9.79 11.65
CA VAL A 40 -3.10 11.06 12.00
C VAL A 40 -2.20 11.54 10.87
N PRO A 41 -1.21 10.76 10.36
CA PRO A 41 -0.39 11.22 9.24
C PRO A 41 -1.20 11.41 7.95
N PHE A 42 -2.33 10.74 7.79
CA PHE A 42 -3.18 10.91 6.62
C PHE A 42 -4.26 11.98 6.78
N THR A 43 -4.22 12.77 7.86
CA THR A 43 -5.15 13.88 8.09
C THR A 43 -5.18 14.84 6.90
N GLN A 44 -4.03 15.13 6.31
CA GLN A 44 -3.94 16.05 5.18
C GLN A 44 -4.66 15.52 3.94
N VAL A 45 -4.59 14.22 3.69
CA VAL A 45 -5.33 13.59 2.59
C VAL A 45 -6.83 13.77 2.82
N ARG A 46 -7.29 13.53 4.06
CA ARG A 46 -8.72 13.62 4.39
C ARG A 46 -9.23 15.05 4.28
N GLU A 47 -8.47 16.03 4.76
CA GLU A 47 -8.93 17.41 4.92
C GLU A 47 -8.66 18.28 3.69
N VAL A 48 -7.59 18.02 2.94
CA VAL A 48 -7.18 18.88 1.83
C VAL A 48 -7.64 18.33 0.48
N SER A 49 -7.14 17.16 0.09
CA SER A 49 -7.48 16.59 -1.21
C SER A 49 -8.71 15.69 -1.18
N GLY A 50 -8.99 15.11 -0.01
CA GLY A 50 -10.00 14.07 0.11
C GLY A 50 -9.58 12.80 -0.62
N LEU A 51 -10.34 11.73 -0.42
CA LEU A 51 -10.05 10.45 -1.06
C LEU A 51 -10.16 10.54 -2.58
N ASP A 52 -11.20 11.22 -3.07
CA ASP A 52 -11.43 11.33 -4.52
C ASP A 52 -10.32 12.11 -5.23
N GLY A 53 -9.70 13.09 -4.57
CA GLY A 53 -8.57 13.83 -5.13
C GLY A 53 -7.26 13.04 -5.07
N HIS A 54 -7.11 12.20 -4.06
CA HIS A 54 -5.88 11.43 -3.84
C HIS A 54 -5.81 10.16 -4.72
N LEU A 55 -6.95 9.51 -4.93
CA LEU A 55 -6.99 8.22 -5.64
C LEU A 55 -6.41 8.26 -7.06
N PRO A 56 -6.73 9.27 -7.90
CA PRO A 56 -6.15 9.27 -9.26
C PRO A 56 -4.63 9.33 -9.25
N VAL A 57 -4.06 10.11 -8.34
CA VAL A 57 -2.59 10.25 -8.22
C VAL A 57 -1.96 8.92 -7.81
N MET A 58 -2.55 8.26 -6.83
CA MET A 58 -2.04 6.97 -6.36
C MET A 58 -2.26 5.85 -7.39
N THR A 59 -3.35 5.90 -8.13
CA THR A 59 -3.60 4.97 -9.22
C THR A 59 -2.53 5.15 -10.31
N ASP A 60 -2.21 6.39 -10.67
CA ASP A 60 -1.14 6.68 -11.62
C ASP A 60 0.20 6.14 -11.14
N PHE A 61 0.50 6.30 -9.86
CA PHE A 61 1.72 5.80 -9.26
C PHE A 61 1.82 4.28 -9.39
N TRP A 62 0.80 3.57 -8.95
CA TRP A 62 0.82 2.11 -8.95
C TRP A 62 0.74 1.52 -10.36
N GLU A 63 0.00 2.15 -11.26
CA GLU A 63 -0.02 1.72 -12.65
C GLU A 63 1.35 1.88 -13.29
N THR A 64 2.06 2.95 -12.96
CA THR A 64 3.44 3.15 -13.40
C THR A 64 4.37 2.09 -12.84
N VAL A 65 4.27 1.79 -11.56
CA VAL A 65 5.12 0.79 -10.90
C VAL A 65 4.86 -0.61 -11.46
N LEU A 66 3.61 -0.99 -11.60
CA LEU A 66 3.23 -2.37 -11.96
C LEU A 66 3.19 -2.63 -13.46
N PHE A 67 2.81 -1.64 -14.25
CA PHE A 67 2.56 -1.81 -15.69
C PHE A 67 3.41 -0.89 -16.56
N HIS A 68 4.31 -0.13 -15.96
CA HIS A 68 5.21 0.80 -16.67
C HIS A 68 4.45 1.84 -17.50
N ALA A 69 3.31 2.31 -16.98
CA ALA A 69 2.44 3.23 -17.72
C ALA A 69 3.01 4.63 -17.93
N GLY A 70 4.01 5.01 -17.11
CA GLY A 70 4.66 6.32 -17.26
C GLY A 70 3.80 7.51 -16.87
N LEU A 71 2.72 7.30 -16.11
CA LEU A 71 1.77 8.34 -15.72
C LEU A 71 2.24 9.16 -14.53
N TYR A 72 2.99 8.54 -13.62
CA TYR A 72 3.52 9.20 -12.46
C TYR A 72 5.00 9.51 -12.71
N ARG A 73 5.32 10.78 -12.81
CA ARG A 73 6.68 11.24 -13.16
C ARG A 73 7.43 11.90 -12.01
N GLY A 74 6.76 12.15 -10.92
CA GLY A 74 7.37 12.77 -9.76
C GLY A 74 8.10 11.78 -8.88
N SER A 75 8.48 12.26 -7.69
CA SER A 75 9.05 11.44 -6.64
C SER A 75 8.16 11.54 -5.41
N PRO A 76 7.88 10.43 -4.72
CA PRO A 76 7.10 10.50 -3.48
C PRO A 76 7.85 11.11 -2.31
N LEU A 77 9.18 11.23 -2.39
CA LEU A 77 9.99 11.70 -1.25
C LEU A 77 9.63 13.10 -0.77
N PRO A 78 9.50 14.13 -1.63
CA PRO A 78 9.19 15.48 -1.13
C PRO A 78 7.87 15.56 -0.36
N VAL A 79 6.85 14.83 -0.79
CA VAL A 79 5.56 14.79 -0.10
C VAL A 79 5.72 14.17 1.29
N HIS A 80 6.47 13.07 1.38
CA HIS A 80 6.70 12.39 2.66
C HIS A 80 7.55 13.22 3.60
N LEU A 81 8.54 13.97 3.09
CA LEU A 81 9.31 14.90 3.91
C LEU A 81 8.41 15.99 4.52
N THR A 82 7.47 16.53 3.73
CA THR A 82 6.52 17.52 4.23
C THR A 82 5.63 16.95 5.33
N VAL A 83 5.10 15.74 5.12
CA VAL A 83 4.30 15.06 6.14
C VAL A 83 5.12 14.80 7.39
N HIS A 84 6.35 14.32 7.23
CA HIS A 84 7.25 14.00 8.33
C HIS A 84 7.57 15.23 9.19
N ASP A 85 7.71 16.40 8.57
CA ASP A 85 7.94 17.64 9.30
C ASP A 85 6.77 18.01 10.21
N ARG A 86 5.54 17.73 9.79
CA ARG A 86 4.34 18.05 10.56
C ARG A 86 3.98 16.96 11.57
N THR A 87 4.08 15.72 11.13
CA THR A 87 3.73 14.54 11.92
C THR A 87 4.85 13.53 11.71
N PRO A 88 5.82 13.44 12.63
CA PRO A 88 6.94 12.53 12.45
C PRO A 88 6.48 11.10 12.15
N LEU A 89 6.97 10.56 11.04
CA LEU A 89 6.65 9.21 10.60
C LEU A 89 7.66 8.24 11.21
N ALA A 90 7.16 7.30 11.99
CA ALA A 90 7.97 6.29 12.66
C ALA A 90 7.81 4.93 11.99
N GLY A 91 8.67 3.99 12.37
CA GLY A 91 8.61 2.63 11.84
C GLY A 91 7.24 1.98 11.98
N ARG A 92 6.53 2.26 13.09
CA ARG A 92 5.17 1.72 13.30
C ARG A 92 4.17 2.18 12.24
N HIS A 93 4.33 3.39 11.72
CA HIS A 93 3.46 3.89 10.65
C HIS A 93 3.69 3.11 9.36
N PHE A 94 4.94 2.91 8.99
CA PHE A 94 5.29 2.14 7.80
C PHE A 94 4.92 0.66 7.95
N ALA A 95 5.12 0.09 9.13
CA ALA A 95 4.73 -1.29 9.41
C ALA A 95 3.21 -1.48 9.28
N ARG A 96 2.42 -0.56 9.84
CA ARG A 96 0.96 -0.62 9.75
C ARG A 96 0.49 -0.40 8.31
N TRP A 97 1.09 0.54 7.60
CA TRP A 97 0.78 0.80 6.20
C TRP A 97 1.01 -0.45 5.35
N LEU A 98 2.17 -1.07 5.50
CA LEU A 98 2.52 -2.26 4.73
C LEU A 98 1.64 -3.46 5.11
N THR A 99 1.39 -3.68 6.40
CA THR A 99 0.51 -4.76 6.86
C THR A 99 -0.88 -4.60 6.25
N THR A 100 -1.42 -3.38 6.27
CA THR A 100 -2.75 -3.10 5.73
C THR A 100 -2.78 -3.31 4.22
N TRP A 101 -1.73 -2.87 3.52
CA TRP A 101 -1.61 -3.06 2.07
C TRP A 101 -1.58 -4.53 1.69
N VAL A 102 -0.70 -5.31 2.33
CA VAL A 102 -0.56 -6.74 2.05
C VAL A 102 -1.89 -7.47 2.30
N ALA A 103 -2.54 -7.19 3.44
CA ALA A 103 -3.82 -7.80 3.75
C ALA A 103 -4.88 -7.45 2.70
N THR A 104 -4.92 -6.19 2.27
CA THR A 104 -5.91 -5.75 1.28
C THR A 104 -5.67 -6.41 -0.08
N VAL A 105 -4.41 -6.47 -0.52
CA VAL A 105 -4.08 -7.16 -1.76
C VAL A 105 -4.49 -8.63 -1.68
N ASP A 106 -4.13 -9.32 -0.59
CA ASP A 106 -4.40 -10.75 -0.44
C ASP A 106 -5.89 -11.07 -0.36
N GLU A 107 -6.70 -10.14 0.13
CA GLU A 107 -8.15 -10.31 0.20
C GLU A 107 -8.84 -10.12 -1.15
N MET A 108 -8.21 -9.43 -2.07
CA MET A 108 -8.86 -9.03 -3.32
C MET A 108 -8.26 -9.68 -4.55
N PHE A 109 -6.97 -9.98 -4.56
CA PHE A 109 -6.26 -10.43 -5.75
C PHE A 109 -5.20 -11.48 -5.42
N ALA A 110 -4.80 -12.26 -6.44
CA ALA A 110 -3.70 -13.20 -6.32
C ALA A 110 -3.05 -13.40 -7.69
N GLY A 111 -1.73 -13.47 -7.73
CA GLY A 111 -0.98 -13.72 -8.95
C GLY A 111 0.33 -12.95 -8.98
N PRO A 112 1.06 -13.03 -10.12
CA PRO A 112 2.38 -12.38 -10.21
C PRO A 112 2.34 -10.87 -10.04
N VAL A 113 1.34 -10.17 -10.58
CA VAL A 113 1.23 -8.70 -10.44
C VAL A 113 0.89 -8.35 -9.00
N SER A 114 -0.02 -9.11 -8.37
CA SER A 114 -0.38 -8.93 -6.96
C SER A 114 0.85 -9.13 -6.07
N HIS A 115 1.65 -10.15 -6.35
CA HIS A 115 2.90 -10.37 -5.62
C HIS A 115 3.86 -9.19 -5.79
N LYS A 116 4.00 -8.68 -7.02
CA LYS A 116 4.82 -7.50 -7.28
C LYS A 116 4.32 -6.28 -6.51
N ALA A 117 3.00 -6.10 -6.43
CA ALA A 117 2.41 -5.00 -5.67
C ALA A 117 2.82 -5.07 -4.19
N LYS A 118 2.89 -6.25 -3.62
CA LYS A 118 3.32 -6.43 -2.23
C LYS A 118 4.83 -6.19 -2.06
N THR A 119 5.65 -6.75 -2.94
CA THR A 119 7.11 -6.63 -2.83
C THR A 119 7.59 -5.21 -3.10
N GLU A 120 6.98 -4.51 -4.05
CA GLU A 120 7.31 -3.12 -4.32
C GLU A 120 6.86 -2.20 -3.18
N ALA A 121 5.71 -2.47 -2.57
CA ALA A 121 5.26 -1.72 -1.39
C ALA A 121 6.23 -1.94 -0.21
N ALA A 122 6.71 -3.15 -0.02
CA ALA A 122 7.70 -3.45 1.02
C ALA A 122 9.00 -2.68 0.80
N ARG A 123 9.48 -2.67 -0.44
CA ARG A 123 10.68 -1.91 -0.80
C ARG A 123 10.50 -0.43 -0.57
N PHE A 124 9.35 0.12 -0.97
CA PHE A 124 9.02 1.52 -0.79
C PHE A 124 8.97 1.89 0.70
N ALA A 125 8.27 1.11 1.51
CA ALA A 125 8.13 1.39 2.94
C ALA A 125 9.50 1.38 3.63
N TRP A 126 10.31 0.38 3.34
CA TRP A 126 11.65 0.27 3.93
C TRP A 126 12.55 1.44 3.54
N ALA A 127 12.59 1.74 2.24
CA ALA A 127 13.45 2.81 1.73
C ALA A 127 13.02 4.18 2.23
N MET A 128 11.71 4.44 2.25
CA MET A 128 11.18 5.72 2.71
C MET A 128 11.45 5.93 4.19
N HIS A 129 11.18 4.92 5.01
CA HIS A 129 11.47 4.98 6.45
C HIS A 129 12.94 5.31 6.69
N ARG A 130 13.82 4.61 5.97
CA ARG A 130 15.26 4.83 6.10
C ARG A 130 15.68 6.25 5.69
N ARG A 131 15.09 6.76 4.61
CA ARG A 131 15.38 8.12 4.14
C ARG A 131 14.89 9.18 5.13
N LEU A 132 13.77 8.96 5.77
CA LEU A 132 13.19 9.94 6.69
C LEU A 132 13.83 9.90 8.08
N THR A 133 14.18 8.72 8.59
CA THR A 133 14.65 8.56 9.96
C THR A 133 16.13 8.23 10.08
N GLY A 134 16.73 7.64 9.06
CA GLY A 134 18.10 7.14 9.11
C GLY A 134 18.28 5.91 9.98
N GLU A 135 17.18 5.31 10.43
CA GLU A 135 17.18 4.22 11.40
C GLU A 135 16.62 2.93 10.83
N ASN A 136 16.93 1.81 11.48
CA ASN A 136 16.27 0.54 11.23
C ASN A 136 15.13 0.37 12.24
N ASN A 137 14.12 -0.41 11.86
CA ASN A 137 13.00 -0.71 12.74
C ASN A 137 12.66 -2.19 12.65
N PRO A 138 12.82 -2.96 13.75
CA PRO A 138 12.57 -4.41 13.71
C PRO A 138 11.15 -4.79 13.35
N GLU A 139 10.16 -4.02 13.77
CA GLU A 139 8.76 -4.27 13.43
C GLU A 139 8.54 -4.14 11.92
N LEU A 140 9.05 -3.08 11.33
CA LEU A 140 8.96 -2.87 9.90
C LEU A 140 9.72 -3.97 9.14
N ASP A 141 10.92 -4.31 9.60
CA ASP A 141 11.73 -5.35 8.96
C ASP A 141 10.99 -6.69 8.93
N ALA A 142 10.27 -7.02 10.01
CA ALA A 142 9.48 -8.26 10.06
C ALA A 142 8.35 -8.26 9.05
N VAL A 143 7.65 -7.14 8.90
CA VAL A 143 6.56 -7.01 7.92
C VAL A 143 7.11 -7.07 6.49
N VAL A 144 8.24 -6.41 6.23
CA VAL A 144 8.91 -6.44 4.93
C VAL A 144 9.27 -7.89 4.55
N ALA A 145 9.82 -8.65 5.49
CA ALA A 145 10.17 -10.05 5.23
C ALA A 145 8.93 -10.88 4.88
N THR A 146 7.83 -10.66 5.59
CA THR A 146 6.56 -11.36 5.32
C THR A 146 6.00 -11.00 3.94
N ALA A 147 6.07 -9.72 3.56
CA ALA A 147 5.52 -9.24 2.29
C ALA A 147 6.23 -9.82 1.07
N ARG A 148 7.47 -10.29 1.24
CA ARG A 148 8.26 -10.87 0.15
C ARG A 148 8.03 -12.36 -0.07
N ILE A 149 7.26 -12.99 0.79
CA ILE A 149 6.90 -14.40 0.64
C ILE A 149 5.73 -14.52 -0.34
#